data_ccd291d007ee001fa824a4d088ee9163
#
_entry.id   ccd291d007ee001fa824a4d088ee9163
#
_cell.length_a   1.000
_cell.length_b   1.000
_cell.length_c   1.000
_cell.angle_alpha   90.00
_cell.angle_beta   90.00
_cell.angle_gamma   90.00
#
_symmetry.space_group_name_H-M   'P 1'
#
loop_
_entity.id
_entity.type
_entity.pdbx_description
1 polymer ?
#
loop_
_entity_poly.entity_id
_entity_poly.type
_entity_poly.pdbx_seq_one_letter_code
_entity_poly.pdbx_strand_id
1 'polypeptide(L)'
;QELEGVFRGAGWNVIKVIWGSGWDELIQKDLDGVLLNKFNTTVDGEYQRLAVEGGDYVREHFFGPDPRLRALVDHLSDDELADLPRGGHDYQKLYAAYRAATEENAAPTVILAKTIKGWTLGEGFEARNSTHQIKKMTSAQILDLRERLHLEEEIPESELQGDRAPYFRPSEDSPEFEYMMQRRRALGGCIPKRRIRNRRPATLPDPSVFLGLSKGSQGRQVSTTMVLTNLLRDLLRDESFGPRVVPIVPDEARTFGMDSLFREFGIYAPFGQLYEPVDHELLLSYSEDTDGQILEEGITEPGSLASFIAAGTSYANLGVPMVPFFTFYSMFGFQRVGDLIWSAADSRARGFLMGATAGRTTLAGEGLQHLDGHSHVLSSTVPACQSYDPAFAYELAAIVDDG
;
A
#
# COMPACT_ATOMS: atom_id res chain seq x y z
N GLN A 1 3.66 1.17 20.71
CA GLN A 1 5.06 1.67 20.72
C GLN A 1 5.89 1.09 19.57
N GLU A 2 5.83 -0.23 19.33
CA GLU A 2 6.61 -0.88 18.25
C GLU A 2 6.21 -0.33 16.87
N LEU A 3 4.92 -0.32 16.55
CA LEU A 3 4.42 0.19 15.27
C LEU A 3 4.79 1.68 15.06
N GLU A 4 4.71 2.50 16.10
CA GLU A 4 5.18 3.88 16.06
C GLU A 4 6.66 3.95 15.74
N GLY A 5 7.48 3.08 16.38
CA GLY A 5 8.92 3.00 16.16
C GLY A 5 9.27 2.64 14.72
N VAL A 6 8.54 1.70 14.10
CA VAL A 6 8.71 1.31 12.69
C VAL A 6 8.51 2.51 11.75
N PHE A 7 7.41 3.24 11.89
CA PHE A 7 7.13 4.38 11.03
C PHE A 7 8.12 5.53 11.25
N ARG A 8 8.45 5.87 12.52
CA ARG A 8 9.45 6.90 12.81
C ARG A 8 10.82 6.54 12.29
N GLY A 9 11.22 5.26 12.42
CA GLY A 9 12.50 4.77 11.89
C GLY A 9 12.59 4.84 10.37
N ALA A 10 11.46 4.79 9.68
CA ALA A 10 11.36 4.99 8.23
C ALA A 10 11.20 6.46 7.81
N GLY A 11 11.32 7.41 8.74
CA GLY A 11 11.24 8.85 8.43
C GLY A 11 9.82 9.41 8.30
N TRP A 12 8.80 8.69 8.77
CA TRP A 12 7.41 9.16 8.74
C TRP A 12 7.09 10.02 9.97
N ASN A 13 6.23 11.02 9.78
CA ASN A 13 5.54 11.66 10.88
C ASN A 13 4.51 10.70 11.47
N VAL A 14 4.40 10.65 12.80
CA VAL A 14 3.45 9.78 13.49
C VAL A 14 2.56 10.60 14.40
N ILE A 15 1.26 10.56 14.15
CA ILE A 15 0.22 11.14 15.02
C ILE A 15 -0.53 9.97 15.68
N LYS A 16 -0.57 9.97 17.02
CA LYS A 16 -1.31 8.94 17.77
C LYS A 16 -2.61 9.53 18.32
N VAL A 17 -3.74 8.94 17.94
CA VAL A 17 -5.08 9.29 18.42
C VAL A 17 -5.64 8.11 19.21
N ILE A 18 -5.13 7.94 20.43
CA ILE A 18 -5.38 6.77 21.28
C ILE A 18 -6.56 7.02 22.23
N TRP A 19 -6.56 8.18 22.90
CA TRP A 19 -7.54 8.56 23.90
C TRP A 19 -8.42 9.69 23.37
N GLY A 20 -9.72 9.60 23.59
CA GLY A 20 -10.67 10.66 23.28
C GLY A 20 -10.58 11.85 24.23
N SER A 21 -11.27 12.94 23.90
CA SER A 21 -11.25 14.20 24.67
C SER A 21 -11.72 14.05 26.11
N GLY A 22 -12.62 13.09 26.42
CA GLY A 22 -13.03 12.78 27.78
C GLY A 22 -11.89 12.35 28.72
N TRP A 23 -10.76 11.88 28.17
CA TRP A 23 -9.57 11.53 28.94
C TRP A 23 -8.64 12.70 29.20
N ASP A 24 -8.79 13.83 28.52
CA ASP A 24 -7.81 14.93 28.57
C ASP A 24 -7.69 15.53 29.96
N GLU A 25 -8.81 15.72 30.67
CA GLU A 25 -8.81 16.23 32.03
C GLU A 25 -8.12 15.27 33.00
N LEU A 26 -8.36 13.96 32.86
CA LEU A 26 -7.74 12.95 33.71
C LEU A 26 -6.23 12.90 33.47
N ILE A 27 -5.80 12.99 32.20
CA ILE A 27 -4.38 13.01 31.81
C ILE A 27 -3.70 14.29 32.35
N GLN A 28 -4.38 15.44 32.30
CA GLN A 28 -3.84 16.70 32.84
C GLN A 28 -3.69 16.69 34.38
N LYS A 29 -4.55 15.96 35.08
CA LYS A 29 -4.49 15.80 36.51
C LYS A 29 -3.47 14.75 37.00
N ASP A 30 -2.94 13.92 36.06
CA ASP A 30 -1.98 12.84 36.35
C ASP A 30 -0.56 13.38 36.56
N LEU A 31 -0.33 14.18 37.60
CA LEU A 31 0.96 14.81 37.85
C LEU A 31 2.06 13.81 38.24
N ASP A 32 1.68 12.68 38.80
CA ASP A 32 2.60 11.62 39.22
C ASP A 32 2.86 10.58 38.14
N GLY A 33 2.17 10.66 36.98
CA GLY A 33 2.28 9.72 35.86
C GLY A 33 1.73 8.32 36.15
N VAL A 34 0.87 8.18 37.18
CA VAL A 34 0.28 6.87 37.53
C VAL A 34 -0.74 6.39 36.52
N LEU A 35 -1.51 7.30 35.91
CA LEU A 35 -2.43 6.98 34.84
C LEU A 35 -1.68 6.61 33.55
N LEU A 36 -0.64 7.35 33.23
CA LEU A 36 0.25 7.04 32.10
C LEU A 36 0.90 5.66 32.27
N ASN A 37 1.37 5.34 33.49
CA ASN A 37 1.91 4.02 33.78
C ASN A 37 0.84 2.93 33.63
N LYS A 38 -0.38 3.17 34.16
CA LYS A 38 -1.50 2.23 34.01
C LYS A 38 -1.82 1.98 32.53
N PHE A 39 -1.85 3.02 31.69
CA PHE A 39 -2.03 2.89 30.25
C PHE A 39 -0.97 1.98 29.61
N ASN A 40 0.28 2.14 29.99
CA ASN A 40 1.40 1.39 29.41
C ASN A 40 1.50 -0.07 29.91
N THR A 41 0.98 -0.35 31.10
CA THR A 41 1.06 -1.69 31.71
C THR A 41 -0.19 -2.53 31.54
N THR A 42 -1.32 -1.93 31.14
CA THR A 42 -2.56 -2.66 30.88
C THR A 42 -2.45 -3.42 29.55
N VAL A 43 -2.70 -4.71 29.58
CA VAL A 43 -2.64 -5.59 28.41
C VAL A 43 -3.87 -5.44 27.53
N ASP A 44 -3.76 -5.78 26.24
CA ASP A 44 -4.82 -5.58 25.25
C ASP A 44 -6.13 -6.31 25.61
N GLY A 45 -6.04 -7.52 26.15
CA GLY A 45 -7.22 -8.27 26.60
C GLY A 45 -7.99 -7.58 27.72
N GLU A 46 -7.30 -6.90 28.64
CA GLU A 46 -7.91 -6.09 29.67
C GLU A 46 -8.56 -4.84 29.06
N TYR A 47 -7.91 -4.15 28.15
CA TYR A 47 -8.52 -3.04 27.42
C TYR A 47 -9.79 -3.44 26.65
N GLN A 48 -9.80 -4.65 26.09
CA GLN A 48 -10.98 -5.18 25.42
C GLN A 48 -12.12 -5.41 26.44
N ARG A 49 -11.78 -5.97 27.59
CA ARG A 49 -12.77 -6.22 28.66
C ARG A 49 -13.36 -4.92 29.23
N LEU A 50 -12.52 -3.93 29.49
CA LEU A 50 -12.94 -2.58 29.91
C LEU A 50 -13.88 -1.88 28.92
N ALA A 51 -13.85 -2.26 27.64
CA ALA A 51 -14.74 -1.72 26.63
C ALA A 51 -16.09 -2.48 26.52
N VAL A 52 -16.19 -3.63 27.15
CA VAL A 52 -17.40 -4.49 27.12
C VAL A 52 -18.19 -4.41 28.40
N GLU A 53 -17.48 -4.31 29.52
CA GLU A 53 -18.06 -4.22 30.86
C GLU A 53 -18.49 -2.78 31.18
N GLY A 54 -19.33 -2.63 32.19
CA GLY A 54 -19.81 -1.31 32.61
C GLY A 54 -18.75 -0.45 33.32
N GLY A 55 -19.13 0.78 33.61
CA GLY A 55 -18.26 1.74 34.32
C GLY A 55 -17.88 1.35 35.75
N ASP A 56 -18.73 0.60 36.43
CA ASP A 56 -18.44 -0.02 37.71
C ASP A 56 -17.21 -0.95 37.63
N TYR A 57 -17.15 -1.80 36.57
CA TYR A 57 -16.00 -2.63 36.29
C TYR A 57 -14.75 -1.79 36.00
N VAL A 58 -14.88 -0.73 35.18
CA VAL A 58 -13.78 0.20 34.87
C VAL A 58 -13.26 0.86 36.15
N ARG A 59 -14.16 1.30 37.01
CA ARG A 59 -13.81 1.92 38.30
C ARG A 59 -13.04 0.96 39.20
N GLU A 60 -13.54 -0.27 39.35
CA GLU A 60 -12.93 -1.25 40.25
C GLU A 60 -11.62 -1.80 39.73
N HIS A 61 -11.54 -2.18 38.45
CA HIS A 61 -10.42 -2.95 37.91
C HIS A 61 -9.35 -2.10 37.23
N PHE A 62 -9.72 -0.97 36.61
CA PHE A 62 -8.75 -0.09 36.03
C PHE A 62 -8.22 0.96 37.00
N PHE A 63 -9.10 1.68 37.67
CA PHE A 63 -8.72 2.74 38.58
C PHE A 63 -8.55 2.27 40.02
N GLY A 64 -9.32 1.26 40.48
CA GLY A 64 -9.37 0.80 41.86
C GLY A 64 -8.09 0.28 42.49
N PRO A 65 -7.17 -0.39 41.73
CA PRO A 65 -5.93 -0.94 42.30
C PRO A 65 -4.97 0.10 42.88
N ASP A 66 -5.00 1.36 42.45
CA ASP A 66 -4.17 2.42 42.96
C ASP A 66 -5.04 3.56 43.51
N PRO A 67 -4.92 3.94 44.80
CA PRO A 67 -5.73 5.02 45.40
C PRO A 67 -5.62 6.35 44.67
N ARG A 68 -4.47 6.63 44.03
CA ARG A 68 -4.25 7.86 43.26
C ARG A 68 -5.04 7.84 41.97
N LEU A 69 -5.10 6.67 41.27
CA LEU A 69 -5.97 6.50 40.11
C LEU A 69 -7.43 6.65 40.48
N ARG A 70 -7.84 6.05 41.61
CA ARG A 70 -9.21 6.14 42.09
C ARG A 70 -9.62 7.58 42.36
N ALA A 71 -8.77 8.34 43.01
CA ALA A 71 -9.01 9.77 43.30
C ALA A 71 -9.19 10.62 42.03
N LEU A 72 -8.58 10.26 40.92
CA LEU A 72 -8.76 10.95 39.63
C LEU A 72 -10.20 10.89 39.14
N VAL A 73 -10.94 9.83 39.45
CA VAL A 73 -12.28 9.54 38.91
C VAL A 73 -13.40 9.53 39.98
N ASP A 74 -13.12 9.92 41.22
CA ASP A 74 -14.12 9.94 42.29
C ASP A 74 -15.32 10.84 41.99
N HIS A 75 -15.16 11.84 41.14
CA HIS A 75 -16.18 12.78 40.73
C HIS A 75 -17.02 12.30 39.53
N LEU A 76 -16.63 11.23 38.86
CA LEU A 76 -17.34 10.68 37.71
C LEU A 76 -18.29 9.56 38.13
N SER A 77 -19.47 9.50 37.54
CA SER A 77 -20.38 8.36 37.62
C SER A 77 -19.86 7.14 36.87
N ASP A 78 -20.46 5.99 37.07
CA ASP A 78 -20.12 4.78 36.31
C ASP A 78 -20.51 4.91 34.83
N ASP A 79 -21.61 5.57 34.53
CA ASP A 79 -22.02 5.86 33.17
C ASP A 79 -20.98 6.75 32.45
N GLU A 80 -20.51 7.82 33.09
CA GLU A 80 -19.47 8.67 32.53
C GLU A 80 -18.14 7.94 32.33
N LEU A 81 -17.80 6.97 33.19
CA LEU A 81 -16.61 6.13 33.01
C LEU A 81 -16.76 5.14 31.83
N ALA A 82 -17.95 4.59 31.64
CA ALA A 82 -18.24 3.73 30.51
C ALA A 82 -18.16 4.48 29.18
N ASP A 83 -18.58 5.74 29.17
CA ASP A 83 -18.63 6.60 27.99
C ASP A 83 -17.29 7.24 27.61
N LEU A 84 -16.22 7.02 28.37
CA LEU A 84 -14.88 7.55 28.03
C LEU A 84 -14.39 7.03 26.65
N PRO A 85 -14.35 7.90 25.64
CA PRO A 85 -14.17 7.44 24.25
C PRO A 85 -12.73 7.05 23.93
N ARG A 86 -12.55 6.14 22.99
CA ARG A 86 -11.26 5.92 22.33
C ARG A 86 -11.01 7.04 21.31
N GLY A 87 -9.74 7.41 21.09
CA GLY A 87 -9.38 8.53 20.23
C GLY A 87 -9.83 8.38 18.79
N GLY A 88 -9.82 7.15 18.25
CA GLY A 88 -10.27 6.86 16.90
C GLY A 88 -11.78 7.01 16.67
N HIS A 89 -12.55 7.27 17.74
CA HIS A 89 -13.99 7.58 17.70
C HIS A 89 -14.29 9.02 18.12
N ASP A 90 -13.26 9.81 18.40
CA ASP A 90 -13.38 11.22 18.71
C ASP A 90 -13.21 12.06 17.44
N TYR A 91 -14.32 12.59 16.94
CA TYR A 91 -14.34 13.35 15.68
C TYR A 91 -13.47 14.61 15.74
N GLN A 92 -13.39 15.30 16.89
CA GLN A 92 -12.58 16.51 17.03
C GLN A 92 -11.08 16.17 16.94
N LYS A 93 -10.65 15.14 17.65
CA LYS A 93 -9.25 14.68 17.62
C LYS A 93 -8.87 14.10 16.27
N LEU A 94 -9.76 13.34 15.62
CA LEU A 94 -9.54 12.84 14.28
C LEU A 94 -9.43 13.99 13.27
N TYR A 95 -10.33 14.97 13.34
CA TYR A 95 -10.25 16.15 12.47
C TYR A 95 -8.93 16.89 12.65
N ALA A 96 -8.51 17.14 13.90
CA ALA A 96 -7.24 17.79 14.19
C ALA A 96 -6.04 16.99 13.65
N ALA A 97 -6.07 15.66 13.80
CA ALA A 97 -5.01 14.78 13.30
C ALA A 97 -4.92 14.81 11.75
N TYR A 98 -6.05 14.71 11.06
CA TYR A 98 -6.08 14.80 9.60
C TYR A 98 -5.64 16.19 9.11
N ARG A 99 -6.07 17.24 9.78
CA ARG A 99 -5.65 18.61 9.45
C ARG A 99 -4.13 18.76 9.59
N ALA A 100 -3.55 18.35 10.72
CA ALA A 100 -2.11 18.39 10.93
C ALA A 100 -1.36 17.54 9.89
N ALA A 101 -1.86 16.36 9.53
CA ALA A 101 -1.26 15.49 8.53
C ALA A 101 -1.26 16.09 7.12
N THR A 102 -2.25 16.93 6.79
CA THR A 102 -2.36 17.57 5.46
C THR A 102 -1.63 18.92 5.37
N GLU A 103 -1.33 19.55 6.49
CA GLU A 103 -0.56 20.81 6.55
C GLU A 103 0.96 20.56 6.50
N GLU A 104 1.42 19.39 6.94
CA GLU A 104 2.83 19.00 6.92
C GLU A 104 3.17 18.27 5.62
N ASN A 105 4.16 18.78 4.88
CA ASN A 105 4.55 18.26 3.57
C ASN A 105 6.00 17.75 3.48
N ALA A 106 6.77 17.83 4.58
CA ALA A 106 8.18 17.43 4.54
C ALA A 106 8.37 15.91 4.54
N ALA A 107 7.45 15.17 5.14
CA ALA A 107 7.47 13.71 5.20
C ALA A 107 6.03 13.16 5.19
N PRO A 108 5.83 11.91 4.77
CA PRO A 108 4.52 11.27 4.86
C PRO A 108 4.09 11.12 6.33
N THR A 109 2.80 11.21 6.58
CA THR A 109 2.24 11.11 7.94
C THR A 109 1.36 9.88 8.08
N VAL A 110 1.58 9.10 9.14
CA VAL A 110 0.69 8.03 9.58
C VAL A 110 -0.11 8.47 10.80
N ILE A 111 -1.41 8.21 10.78
CA ILE A 111 -2.31 8.44 11.93
C ILE A 111 -2.64 7.08 12.52
N LEU A 112 -2.16 6.82 13.75
CA LEU A 112 -2.44 5.62 14.51
C LEU A 112 -3.66 5.87 15.41
N ALA A 113 -4.84 5.52 14.93
CA ALA A 113 -6.10 5.74 15.62
C ALA A 113 -6.55 4.46 16.34
N LYS A 114 -6.76 4.53 17.66
CA LYS A 114 -7.32 3.40 18.43
C LYS A 114 -8.83 3.41 18.32
N THR A 115 -9.38 2.32 17.78
CA THR A 115 -10.81 2.11 17.56
C THR A 115 -11.33 0.89 18.33
N ILE A 116 -12.65 0.78 18.43
CA ILE A 116 -13.34 -0.39 18.96
C ILE A 116 -14.06 -1.06 17.77
N LYS A 117 -13.84 -2.36 17.60
CA LYS A 117 -14.54 -3.13 16.58
C LYS A 117 -16.05 -3.15 16.85
N GLY A 118 -16.86 -2.85 15.84
CA GLY A 118 -18.31 -2.80 15.98
C GLY A 118 -18.82 -1.57 16.73
N TRP A 119 -18.02 -0.51 16.85
CA TRP A 119 -18.45 0.73 17.47
C TRP A 119 -19.76 1.25 16.87
N THR A 120 -20.66 1.78 17.70
CA THR A 120 -22.05 2.17 17.43
C THR A 120 -23.05 1.02 17.21
N LEU A 121 -22.61 -0.21 17.05
CA LEU A 121 -23.53 -1.34 16.87
C LEU A 121 -24.21 -1.78 18.18
N GLY A 122 -23.75 -1.26 19.31
CA GLY A 122 -24.36 -1.47 20.60
C GLY A 122 -23.95 -2.74 21.34
N GLU A 123 -24.66 -3.03 22.42
CA GLU A 123 -24.41 -4.18 23.28
C GLU A 123 -24.48 -5.50 22.48
N GLY A 124 -23.57 -6.41 22.77
CA GLY A 124 -23.44 -7.68 22.06
C GLY A 124 -22.55 -7.63 20.81
N PHE A 125 -22.20 -6.44 20.31
CA PHE A 125 -21.31 -6.26 19.16
C PHE A 125 -20.00 -5.57 19.51
N GLU A 126 -20.06 -4.48 20.24
CA GLU A 126 -18.90 -3.64 20.51
C GLU A 126 -17.79 -4.40 21.24
N ALA A 127 -16.57 -4.24 20.77
CA ALA A 127 -15.35 -4.85 21.30
C ALA A 127 -15.34 -6.39 21.39
N ARG A 128 -16.35 -7.08 20.84
CA ARG A 128 -16.45 -8.54 20.93
C ARG A 128 -15.79 -9.24 19.75
N ASN A 129 -15.10 -10.35 20.03
CA ASN A 129 -14.49 -11.16 18.98
C ASN A 129 -15.54 -11.79 18.06
N SER A 130 -16.71 -12.13 18.60
CA SER A 130 -17.84 -12.69 17.85
C SER A 130 -18.37 -11.75 16.75
N THR A 131 -18.18 -10.45 16.87
CA THR A 131 -18.62 -9.46 15.90
C THR A 131 -18.06 -9.72 14.50
N HIS A 132 -16.89 -10.35 14.40
CA HIS A 132 -16.34 -10.75 13.12
C HIS A 132 -17.20 -11.78 12.36
N GLN A 133 -17.96 -12.59 13.08
CA GLN A 133 -18.78 -13.67 12.53
C GLN A 133 -20.28 -13.34 12.42
N ILE A 134 -20.73 -12.28 13.12
CA ILE A 134 -22.13 -11.88 13.11
C ILE A 134 -22.49 -11.31 11.74
N LYS A 135 -23.52 -11.90 11.11
CA LYS A 135 -23.95 -11.51 9.75
C LYS A 135 -25.33 -10.85 9.73
N LYS A 136 -26.09 -10.93 10.83
CA LYS A 136 -27.44 -10.40 10.95
C LYS A 136 -27.63 -9.78 12.32
N MET A 137 -28.42 -8.72 12.36
CA MET A 137 -28.93 -8.09 13.58
C MET A 137 -30.38 -8.53 13.81
N THR A 138 -30.78 -8.63 15.06
CA THR A 138 -32.19 -8.79 15.43
C THR A 138 -32.93 -7.47 15.26
N SER A 139 -34.27 -7.49 15.20
CA SER A 139 -35.07 -6.27 15.10
C SER A 139 -34.79 -5.30 16.27
N ALA A 140 -34.60 -5.80 17.47
CA ALA A 140 -34.29 -4.99 18.65
C ALA A 140 -32.91 -4.29 18.50
N GLN A 141 -31.90 -4.99 17.97
CA GLN A 141 -30.59 -4.42 17.71
C GLN A 141 -30.59 -3.37 16.61
N ILE A 142 -31.45 -3.55 15.59
CA ILE A 142 -31.62 -2.54 14.52
C ILE A 142 -32.31 -1.30 15.08
N LEU A 143 -33.28 -1.44 15.98
CA LEU A 143 -33.92 -0.32 16.67
C LEU A 143 -32.91 0.45 17.53
N ASP A 144 -32.12 -0.24 18.36
CA ASP A 144 -31.05 0.38 19.16
C ASP A 144 -30.03 1.13 18.27
N LEU A 145 -29.60 0.51 17.16
CA LEU A 145 -28.69 1.18 16.20
C LEU A 145 -29.31 2.44 15.59
N ARG A 146 -30.59 2.41 15.23
CA ARG A 146 -31.32 3.56 14.70
C ARG A 146 -31.31 4.73 15.70
N GLU A 147 -31.60 4.44 16.98
CA GLU A 147 -31.57 5.41 18.06
C GLU A 147 -30.18 5.99 18.29
N ARG A 148 -29.16 5.14 18.32
CA ARG A 148 -27.74 5.58 18.44
C ARG A 148 -27.27 6.45 17.27
N LEU A 149 -27.86 6.28 16.09
CA LEU A 149 -27.57 7.07 14.90
C LEU A 149 -28.50 8.29 14.76
N HIS A 150 -29.44 8.49 15.69
CA HIS A 150 -30.42 9.58 15.67
C HIS A 150 -31.21 9.63 14.35
N LEU A 151 -31.69 8.46 13.88
CA LEU A 151 -32.44 8.31 12.63
C LEU A 151 -33.95 8.05 12.87
N GLU A 152 -34.47 8.41 14.03
CA GLU A 152 -35.86 8.12 14.40
C GLU A 152 -36.87 8.85 13.53
N GLU A 153 -36.53 10.06 13.10
CA GLU A 153 -37.40 10.87 12.24
C GLU A 153 -37.33 10.38 10.77
N GLU A 154 -36.15 9.99 10.30
CA GLU A 154 -35.92 9.57 8.92
C GLU A 154 -36.35 8.14 8.65
N ILE A 155 -36.27 7.28 9.66
CA ILE A 155 -36.64 5.86 9.58
C ILE A 155 -37.69 5.55 10.66
N PRO A 156 -38.99 5.67 10.37
CA PRO A 156 -40.04 5.28 11.29
C PRO A 156 -39.95 3.80 11.66
N GLU A 157 -40.29 3.44 12.91
CA GLU A 157 -40.26 2.05 13.39
C GLU A 157 -41.10 1.12 12.52
N SER A 158 -42.19 1.62 11.93
CA SER A 158 -43.05 0.87 11.02
C SER A 158 -42.35 0.36 9.76
N GLU A 159 -41.23 0.97 9.38
CA GLU A 159 -40.43 0.53 8.22
C GLU A 159 -39.40 -0.55 8.59
N LEU A 160 -39.14 -0.74 9.87
CA LEU A 160 -38.25 -1.79 10.39
C LEU A 160 -38.97 -3.12 10.55
N GLN A 161 -39.42 -3.70 9.42
CA GLN A 161 -40.10 -5.00 9.45
C GLN A 161 -39.10 -6.14 9.23
N GLY A 162 -39.00 -7.02 10.22
CA GLY A 162 -38.11 -8.18 10.16
C GLY A 162 -36.63 -7.85 10.45
N ASP A 163 -35.75 -8.55 9.76
CA ASP A 163 -34.30 -8.48 9.94
C ASP A 163 -33.59 -7.56 8.90
N ARG A 164 -34.35 -6.68 8.23
CA ARG A 164 -33.80 -5.77 7.20
C ARG A 164 -34.05 -4.32 7.59
N ALA A 165 -32.98 -3.54 7.66
CA ALA A 165 -33.07 -2.10 7.75
C ALA A 165 -33.36 -1.51 6.36
N PRO A 166 -34.19 -0.45 6.26
CA PRO A 166 -34.37 0.29 5.02
C PRO A 166 -33.06 0.95 4.60
N TYR A 167 -32.90 1.17 3.31
CA TYR A 167 -31.77 1.95 2.81
C TYR A 167 -31.99 3.43 3.09
N PHE A 168 -31.16 4.03 3.92
CA PHE A 168 -31.19 5.46 4.20
C PHE A 168 -30.18 6.22 3.33
N ARG A 169 -30.64 7.30 2.73
CA ARG A 169 -29.82 8.29 2.04
C ARG A 169 -30.36 9.67 2.37
N PRO A 170 -29.50 10.61 2.82
CA PRO A 170 -29.93 11.99 3.02
C PRO A 170 -30.54 12.59 1.75
N SER A 171 -31.59 13.38 1.91
CA SER A 171 -32.20 14.12 0.79
C SER A 171 -31.16 15.01 0.11
N GLU A 172 -31.33 15.21 -1.20
CA GLU A 172 -30.45 16.10 -1.96
C GLU A 172 -30.58 17.58 -1.52
N ASP A 173 -31.67 17.92 -0.85
CA ASP A 173 -31.92 19.25 -0.27
C ASP A 173 -31.47 19.35 1.20
N SER A 174 -30.91 18.28 1.79
CA SER A 174 -30.48 18.29 3.18
C SER A 174 -29.13 19.01 3.37
N PRO A 175 -28.90 19.63 4.53
CA PRO A 175 -27.63 20.28 4.86
C PRO A 175 -26.43 19.32 4.80
N GLU A 176 -26.62 18.06 5.18
CA GLU A 176 -25.60 17.00 5.15
C GLU A 176 -25.17 16.71 3.72
N PHE A 177 -26.13 16.57 2.81
CA PHE A 177 -25.85 16.33 1.39
C PHE A 177 -25.16 17.53 0.75
N GLU A 178 -25.63 18.74 1.01
CA GLU A 178 -25.00 19.95 0.49
C GLU A 178 -23.57 20.10 0.99
N TYR A 179 -23.32 19.90 2.30
CA TYR A 179 -21.97 19.95 2.87
C TYR A 179 -21.06 18.93 2.23
N MET A 180 -21.49 17.68 2.13
CA MET A 180 -20.74 16.61 1.48
C MET A 180 -20.38 16.96 0.04
N MET A 181 -21.36 17.43 -0.73
CA MET A 181 -21.18 17.80 -2.15
C MET A 181 -20.28 19.02 -2.33
N GLN A 182 -20.36 20.00 -1.44
CA GLN A 182 -19.45 21.14 -1.43
C GLN A 182 -17.99 20.67 -1.27
N ARG A 183 -17.73 19.79 -0.30
CA ARG A 183 -16.38 19.21 -0.08
C ARG A 183 -15.92 18.39 -1.28
N ARG A 184 -16.80 17.56 -1.85
CA ARG A 184 -16.49 16.78 -3.05
C ARG A 184 -16.14 17.66 -4.25
N ARG A 185 -16.87 18.75 -4.46
CA ARG A 185 -16.59 19.72 -5.55
C ARG A 185 -15.24 20.40 -5.34
N ALA A 186 -14.90 20.80 -4.11
CA ALA A 186 -13.60 21.38 -3.77
C ALA A 186 -12.43 20.44 -4.06
N LEU A 187 -12.65 19.12 -3.98
CA LEU A 187 -11.67 18.08 -4.32
C LEU A 187 -11.71 17.65 -5.81
N GLY A 188 -12.39 18.41 -6.68
CA GLY A 188 -12.48 18.10 -8.10
C GLY A 188 -13.61 17.15 -8.50
N GLY A 189 -14.58 16.92 -7.62
CA GLY A 189 -15.78 16.11 -7.87
C GLY A 189 -15.80 14.75 -7.22
N CYS A 190 -16.68 13.87 -7.67
CA CYS A 190 -16.82 12.54 -7.11
C CYS A 190 -15.58 11.67 -7.38
N ILE A 191 -15.35 10.68 -6.50
CA ILE A 191 -14.25 9.72 -6.59
C ILE A 191 -14.09 9.24 -8.03
N PRO A 192 -12.82 9.06 -8.49
CA PRO A 192 -12.52 8.96 -9.90
C PRO A 192 -13.44 7.97 -10.60
N LYS A 193 -14.10 8.46 -11.64
CA LYS A 193 -14.80 7.59 -12.56
C LYS A 193 -13.77 6.67 -13.19
N ARG A 194 -14.04 5.36 -13.18
CA ARG A 194 -13.21 4.40 -13.90
C ARG A 194 -13.07 4.87 -15.34
N ARG A 195 -11.86 5.19 -15.76
CA ARG A 195 -11.57 5.59 -17.13
C ARG A 195 -11.27 4.33 -17.93
N ILE A 196 -12.08 4.07 -18.94
CA ILE A 196 -11.95 2.89 -19.79
C ILE A 196 -11.02 3.16 -20.97
N ARG A 197 -10.76 4.42 -21.31
CA ARG A 197 -9.99 4.81 -22.50
C ARG A 197 -8.67 5.46 -22.09
N ASN A 198 -7.60 5.00 -22.69
CA ASN A 198 -6.30 5.66 -22.60
C ASN A 198 -6.41 7.05 -23.23
N ARG A 199 -5.92 8.06 -22.53
CA ARG A 199 -5.88 9.44 -23.05
C ARG A 199 -4.80 9.61 -24.10
N ARG A 200 -3.72 8.85 -23.99
CA ARG A 200 -2.55 8.86 -24.85
C ARG A 200 -2.17 7.41 -25.12
N PRO A 201 -2.79 6.74 -26.10
CA PRO A 201 -2.42 5.38 -26.44
C PRO A 201 -0.93 5.32 -26.82
N ALA A 202 -0.26 4.22 -26.51
CA ALA A 202 1.08 3.99 -26.96
C ALA A 202 1.07 3.71 -28.48
N THR A 203 2.01 4.29 -29.19
CA THR A 203 2.36 3.83 -30.54
C THR A 203 3.29 2.63 -30.37
N LEU A 204 3.04 1.55 -31.07
CA LEU A 204 3.93 0.38 -31.02
C LEU A 204 5.28 0.73 -31.63
N PRO A 205 6.38 0.06 -31.19
CA PRO A 205 7.70 0.28 -31.76
C PRO A 205 7.75 -0.21 -33.20
N ASP A 206 8.74 0.29 -33.95
CA ASP A 206 8.97 -0.21 -35.32
C ASP A 206 9.31 -1.70 -35.29
N PRO A 207 8.66 -2.54 -36.09
CA PRO A 207 8.93 -4.00 -36.17
C PRO A 207 10.40 -4.35 -36.41
N SER A 208 11.18 -3.46 -37.03
CA SER A 208 12.62 -3.68 -37.24
C SER A 208 13.41 -3.91 -35.97
N VAL A 209 12.94 -3.40 -34.81
CA VAL A 209 13.53 -3.63 -33.50
C VAL A 209 13.61 -5.14 -33.21
N PHE A 210 12.59 -5.90 -33.55
CA PHE A 210 12.50 -7.33 -33.30
C PHE A 210 13.12 -8.16 -34.43
N LEU A 211 13.00 -7.70 -35.69
CA LEU A 211 13.47 -8.40 -36.87
C LEU A 211 15.00 -8.62 -36.90
N GLY A 212 15.76 -7.75 -36.27
CA GLY A 212 17.21 -7.89 -36.10
C GLY A 212 17.59 -9.19 -35.40
N LEU A 213 16.82 -9.56 -34.39
CA LEU A 213 17.03 -10.76 -33.54
C LEU A 213 16.55 -12.04 -34.24
N SER A 214 15.60 -11.97 -35.17
CA SER A 214 15.08 -13.14 -35.92
C SER A 214 16.15 -13.81 -36.75
N LYS A 215 17.25 -13.11 -37.11
CA LYS A 215 18.39 -13.66 -37.86
C LYS A 215 19.32 -14.53 -37.02
N GLY A 216 19.04 -14.66 -35.71
CA GLY A 216 19.88 -15.36 -34.74
C GLY A 216 21.23 -14.69 -34.50
N SER A 217 22.10 -15.38 -33.75
CA SER A 217 23.41 -14.85 -33.34
C SER A 217 24.51 -14.96 -34.39
N GLN A 218 24.21 -15.55 -35.54
CA GLN A 218 25.19 -15.82 -36.65
C GLN A 218 26.42 -16.59 -36.15
N GLY A 219 26.23 -17.56 -35.30
CA GLY A 219 27.30 -18.41 -34.74
C GLY A 219 28.05 -17.82 -33.55
N ARG A 220 27.72 -16.61 -33.13
CA ARG A 220 28.26 -16.05 -31.87
C ARG A 220 27.54 -16.61 -30.66
N GLN A 221 28.28 -16.90 -29.62
CA GLN A 221 27.69 -17.23 -28.29
C GLN A 221 27.15 -15.98 -27.65
N VAL A 222 25.87 -15.98 -27.32
CA VAL A 222 25.19 -14.87 -26.66
C VAL A 222 24.32 -15.41 -25.53
N SER A 223 24.20 -14.66 -24.41
CA SER A 223 23.25 -14.98 -23.38
C SER A 223 21.90 -14.29 -23.67
N THR A 224 20.81 -14.92 -23.29
CA THR A 224 19.47 -14.31 -23.42
C THR A 224 19.34 -13.03 -22.58
N THR A 225 20.04 -12.92 -21.44
CA THR A 225 20.12 -11.69 -20.63
C THR A 225 20.73 -10.52 -21.42
N MET A 226 21.83 -10.75 -22.13
CA MET A 226 22.44 -9.72 -22.98
C MET A 226 21.57 -9.38 -24.20
N VAL A 227 20.84 -10.35 -24.71
CA VAL A 227 19.86 -10.10 -25.79
C VAL A 227 18.74 -9.19 -25.28
N LEU A 228 18.24 -9.44 -24.08
CA LEU A 228 17.23 -8.56 -23.44
C LEU A 228 17.75 -7.14 -23.29
N THR A 229 18.96 -6.95 -22.77
CA THR A 229 19.56 -5.63 -22.61
C THR A 229 19.68 -4.87 -23.93
N ASN A 230 20.09 -5.56 -25.00
CA ASN A 230 20.16 -4.95 -26.34
C ASN A 230 18.77 -4.62 -26.87
N LEU A 231 17.79 -5.50 -26.69
CA LEU A 231 16.40 -5.24 -27.06
C LEU A 231 15.81 -4.04 -26.29
N LEU A 232 16.04 -3.96 -24.99
CA LEU A 232 15.64 -2.81 -24.17
C LEU A 232 16.26 -1.51 -24.69
N ARG A 233 17.56 -1.53 -25.07
CA ARG A 233 18.22 -0.36 -25.67
C ARG A 233 17.51 0.08 -26.94
N ASP A 234 17.20 -0.85 -27.82
CA ASP A 234 16.56 -0.54 -29.11
C ASP A 234 15.12 -0.03 -28.89
N LEU A 235 14.39 -0.61 -27.93
CA LEU A 235 13.06 -0.12 -27.51
C LEU A 235 13.12 1.29 -26.90
N LEU A 236 14.09 1.55 -26.02
CA LEU A 236 14.28 2.85 -25.39
C LEU A 236 14.67 3.96 -26.40
N ARG A 237 15.33 3.61 -27.49
CA ARG A 237 15.70 4.52 -28.58
C ARG A 237 14.57 4.87 -29.53
N ASP A 238 13.50 4.12 -29.53
CA ASP A 238 12.33 4.44 -30.36
C ASP A 238 11.69 5.74 -29.86
N GLU A 239 11.60 6.74 -30.72
CA GLU A 239 11.14 8.09 -30.35
C GLU A 239 9.70 8.12 -29.82
N SER A 240 8.86 7.21 -30.26
CA SER A 240 7.44 7.18 -29.90
C SER A 240 7.13 6.22 -28.76
N PHE A 241 7.80 5.10 -28.70
CA PHE A 241 7.59 4.04 -27.72
C PHE A 241 8.56 4.14 -26.54
N GLY A 242 9.81 4.53 -26.76
CA GLY A 242 10.88 4.58 -25.76
C GLY A 242 10.49 5.32 -24.48
N PRO A 243 9.82 6.50 -24.55
CA PRO A 243 9.35 7.19 -23.35
C PRO A 243 8.31 6.42 -22.51
N ARG A 244 7.83 5.26 -22.99
CA ARG A 244 6.90 4.39 -22.28
C ARG A 244 7.59 3.22 -21.59
N VAL A 245 8.79 2.89 -21.99
CA VAL A 245 9.57 1.77 -21.45
C VAL A 245 10.15 2.17 -20.10
N VAL A 246 9.93 1.34 -19.08
CA VAL A 246 10.42 1.57 -17.71
C VAL A 246 11.23 0.36 -17.26
N PRO A 247 12.54 0.35 -17.48
CA PRO A 247 13.41 -0.67 -16.89
C PRO A 247 13.44 -0.50 -15.36
N ILE A 248 13.19 -1.58 -14.64
CA ILE A 248 13.21 -1.63 -13.17
C ILE A 248 14.16 -2.72 -12.75
N VAL A 249 15.07 -2.42 -11.86
CA VAL A 249 16.06 -3.36 -11.34
C VAL A 249 16.32 -3.07 -9.86
N PRO A 250 16.54 -4.10 -9.00
CA PRO A 250 16.87 -3.83 -7.59
C PRO A 250 18.21 -3.10 -7.46
N ASP A 251 19.35 -3.78 -7.65
CA ASP A 251 20.69 -3.17 -7.54
C ASP A 251 21.73 -3.95 -8.36
N GLU A 252 21.27 -4.79 -9.25
CA GLU A 252 22.12 -5.77 -9.95
C GLU A 252 22.25 -5.46 -11.44
N ALA A 253 22.11 -4.19 -11.81
CA ALA A 253 22.12 -3.75 -13.21
C ALA A 253 23.39 -4.22 -13.96
N ARG A 254 24.57 -4.18 -13.33
CA ARG A 254 25.82 -4.66 -13.93
C ARG A 254 25.82 -6.16 -14.19
N THR A 255 25.29 -6.95 -13.25
CA THR A 255 25.19 -8.40 -13.42
C THR A 255 24.29 -8.78 -14.60
N PHE A 256 23.27 -7.98 -14.87
CA PHE A 256 22.37 -8.16 -16.01
C PHE A 256 22.88 -7.47 -17.30
N GLY A 257 24.07 -6.85 -17.26
CA GLY A 257 24.65 -6.11 -18.38
C GLY A 257 23.91 -4.82 -18.73
N MET A 258 23.05 -4.33 -17.83
CA MET A 258 22.27 -3.11 -18.01
C MET A 258 23.09 -1.84 -17.78
N ASP A 259 24.28 -1.94 -17.17
CA ASP A 259 25.24 -0.84 -17.02
C ASP A 259 25.58 -0.14 -18.35
N SER A 260 25.49 -0.88 -19.44
CA SER A 260 25.66 -0.31 -20.78
C SER A 260 24.56 0.71 -21.16
N LEU A 261 23.47 0.78 -20.42
CA LEU A 261 22.35 1.70 -20.62
C LEU A 261 22.51 3.02 -19.81
N PHE A 262 23.33 3.04 -18.77
CA PHE A 262 23.40 4.16 -17.80
C PHE A 262 23.71 5.50 -18.45
N ARG A 263 24.68 5.56 -19.34
CA ARG A 263 25.08 6.82 -19.99
C ARG A 263 24.04 7.37 -20.95
N GLU A 264 23.26 6.50 -21.56
CA GLU A 264 22.33 6.89 -22.60
C GLU A 264 20.95 7.26 -22.03
N PHE A 265 20.51 6.54 -20.99
CA PHE A 265 19.16 6.67 -20.46
C PHE A 265 19.09 7.14 -19.01
N GLY A 266 20.23 7.12 -18.29
CA GLY A 266 20.33 7.53 -16.89
C GLY A 266 19.53 6.68 -15.90
N ILE A 267 20.01 6.62 -14.67
CA ILE A 267 19.26 6.10 -13.52
C ILE A 267 18.48 7.27 -12.94
N TYR A 268 17.19 7.08 -12.70
CA TYR A 268 16.37 8.13 -12.14
C TYR A 268 16.80 8.46 -10.70
N ALA A 269 17.09 9.70 -10.45
CA ALA A 269 17.31 10.25 -9.11
C ALA A 269 16.62 11.61 -8.99
N PRO A 270 15.74 11.83 -7.99
CA PRO A 270 14.93 13.06 -7.90
C PRO A 270 15.75 14.34 -7.73
N PHE A 271 17.00 14.22 -7.30
CA PHE A 271 17.92 15.34 -7.12
C PHE A 271 19.10 15.33 -8.10
N GLY A 272 19.12 14.40 -9.07
CA GLY A 272 20.22 14.17 -9.98
C GLY A 272 21.47 13.62 -9.30
N GLN A 273 22.59 13.65 -10.01
CA GLN A 273 23.88 13.15 -9.53
C GLN A 273 24.48 14.11 -8.50
N LEU A 274 24.49 13.74 -7.23
CA LEU A 274 25.01 14.58 -6.13
C LEU A 274 26.47 14.30 -5.76
N TYR A 275 27.12 13.33 -6.39
CA TYR A 275 28.49 12.91 -6.14
C TYR A 275 29.16 12.45 -7.43
N GLU A 276 30.48 12.38 -7.40
CA GLU A 276 31.27 11.79 -8.48
C GLU A 276 31.46 10.28 -8.18
N PRO A 277 31.00 9.40 -9.05
CA PRO A 277 31.18 7.95 -8.84
C PRO A 277 32.66 7.55 -8.83
N VAL A 278 33.03 6.57 -8.01
CA VAL A 278 34.43 6.10 -7.90
C VAL A 278 34.97 5.61 -9.25
N ASP A 279 34.11 5.09 -10.10
CA ASP A 279 34.43 4.55 -11.42
C ASP A 279 34.05 5.51 -12.57
N HIS A 280 34.01 6.83 -12.32
CA HIS A 280 33.60 7.85 -13.29
C HIS A 280 34.45 7.88 -14.59
N GLU A 281 35.66 7.42 -14.52
CA GLU A 281 36.56 7.32 -15.68
C GLU A 281 36.27 6.09 -16.55
N LEU A 282 35.49 5.13 -16.07
CA LEU A 282 35.14 3.95 -16.83
C LEU A 282 34.09 4.26 -17.90
N LEU A 283 34.14 3.54 -19.03
CA LEU A 283 33.21 3.71 -20.12
C LEU A 283 31.75 3.46 -19.71
N LEU A 284 31.53 2.52 -18.79
CA LEU A 284 30.22 2.13 -18.27
C LEU A 284 30.01 2.68 -16.85
N SER A 285 30.31 3.95 -16.65
CA SER A 285 30.16 4.60 -15.35
C SER A 285 28.70 4.72 -14.94
N TYR A 286 28.47 4.64 -13.63
CA TYR A 286 27.18 4.90 -13.01
C TYR A 286 26.77 6.37 -13.27
N SER A 287 25.53 6.60 -13.68
CA SER A 287 25.02 7.93 -13.99
C SER A 287 23.58 8.10 -13.53
N GLU A 288 23.37 9.07 -12.65
CA GLU A 288 22.04 9.45 -12.14
C GLU A 288 21.58 10.76 -12.80
N ASP A 289 20.29 10.86 -13.09
CA ASP A 289 19.68 12.05 -13.68
C ASP A 289 18.23 12.22 -13.19
N THR A 290 17.77 13.46 -13.10
CA THR A 290 16.36 13.79 -12.81
C THR A 290 15.41 13.29 -13.90
N ASP A 291 15.90 13.18 -15.12
CA ASP A 291 15.19 12.63 -16.29
C ASP A 291 15.59 11.18 -16.59
N GLY A 292 16.33 10.54 -15.68
CA GLY A 292 16.74 9.15 -15.82
C GLY A 292 15.54 8.22 -15.99
N GLN A 293 15.69 7.22 -16.85
CA GLN A 293 14.60 6.33 -17.26
C GLN A 293 14.67 4.96 -16.59
N ILE A 294 15.83 4.60 -16.03
CA ILE A 294 16.04 3.33 -15.32
C ILE A 294 15.72 3.55 -13.85
N LEU A 295 14.83 2.72 -13.29
CA LEU A 295 14.55 2.70 -11.86
C LEU A 295 15.43 1.65 -11.18
N GLU A 296 16.47 2.09 -10.50
CA GLU A 296 17.32 1.25 -9.65
C GLU A 296 16.92 1.48 -8.19
N GLU A 297 16.14 0.53 -7.64
CA GLU A 297 15.38 0.70 -6.40
C GLU A 297 16.19 0.37 -5.13
N GLY A 298 17.40 -0.14 -5.27
CA GLY A 298 18.15 -0.80 -4.21
C GLY A 298 17.77 -2.26 -4.04
N ILE A 299 18.45 -3.00 -3.16
CA ILE A 299 18.22 -4.44 -2.93
C ILE A 299 16.87 -4.63 -2.21
N THR A 300 15.79 -4.37 -2.94
CA THR A 300 14.42 -4.47 -2.47
C THR A 300 13.48 -4.90 -3.59
N GLU A 301 13.26 -6.18 -3.75
CA GLU A 301 12.29 -6.69 -4.72
C GLU A 301 10.86 -6.20 -4.43
N PRO A 302 10.41 -6.04 -3.17
CA PRO A 302 9.12 -5.42 -2.88
C PRO A 302 8.98 -3.98 -3.38
N GLY A 303 10.03 -3.14 -3.21
CA GLY A 303 10.06 -1.77 -3.73
C GLY A 303 10.00 -1.74 -5.25
N SER A 304 10.84 -2.56 -5.90
CA SER A 304 10.87 -2.71 -7.35
C SER A 304 9.50 -3.14 -7.91
N LEU A 305 8.83 -4.09 -7.24
CA LEU A 305 7.52 -4.54 -7.69
C LEU A 305 6.42 -3.50 -7.42
N ALA A 306 6.54 -2.68 -6.39
CA ALA A 306 5.63 -1.54 -6.18
C ALA A 306 5.73 -0.54 -7.34
N SER A 307 6.94 -0.23 -7.81
CA SER A 307 7.17 0.60 -9.00
C SER A 307 6.63 -0.07 -10.27
N PHE A 308 6.79 -1.38 -10.41
CA PHE A 308 6.18 -2.15 -11.49
C PHE A 308 4.65 -2.03 -11.50
N ILE A 309 3.99 -2.17 -10.36
CA ILE A 309 2.54 -2.02 -10.23
C ILE A 309 2.11 -0.59 -10.60
N ALA A 310 2.83 0.41 -10.13
CA ALA A 310 2.54 1.81 -10.42
C ALA A 310 2.63 2.09 -11.94
N ALA A 311 3.71 1.69 -12.58
CA ALA A 311 3.88 1.82 -14.04
C ALA A 311 2.87 0.98 -14.81
N GLY A 312 2.71 -0.30 -14.46
CA GLY A 312 1.82 -1.24 -15.15
C GLY A 312 0.33 -0.92 -15.04
N THR A 313 -0.10 -0.11 -14.05
CA THR A 313 -1.49 0.36 -13.89
C THR A 313 -1.70 1.80 -14.36
N SER A 314 -0.67 2.49 -14.82
CA SER A 314 -0.72 3.91 -15.22
C SER A 314 -1.73 4.20 -16.32
N TYR A 315 -1.98 3.25 -17.20
CA TYR A 315 -3.01 3.35 -18.25
C TYR A 315 -4.41 3.59 -17.66
N ALA A 316 -4.72 2.97 -16.53
CA ALA A 316 -6.02 3.10 -15.85
C ALA A 316 -6.06 4.33 -14.95
N ASN A 317 -4.99 4.62 -14.23
CA ASN A 317 -4.91 5.68 -13.24
C ASN A 317 -4.67 7.05 -13.88
N LEU A 318 -3.74 7.13 -14.83
CA LEU A 318 -3.30 8.37 -15.46
C LEU A 318 -3.79 8.52 -16.91
N GLY A 319 -4.27 7.42 -17.51
CA GLY A 319 -4.64 7.37 -18.92
C GLY A 319 -3.44 7.42 -19.86
N VAL A 320 -2.27 7.02 -19.38
CA VAL A 320 -1.00 6.97 -20.11
C VAL A 320 -0.38 5.59 -19.88
N PRO A 321 -0.37 4.69 -20.85
CA PRO A 321 0.24 3.39 -20.66
C PRO A 321 1.76 3.49 -20.57
N MET A 322 2.32 2.83 -19.56
CA MET A 322 3.75 2.57 -19.42
C MET A 322 3.99 1.06 -19.58
N VAL A 323 5.19 0.68 -19.97
CA VAL A 323 5.59 -0.71 -20.19
C VAL A 323 6.79 -1.02 -19.28
N PRO A 324 6.56 -1.45 -18.03
CA PRO A 324 7.63 -1.80 -17.13
C PRO A 324 8.26 -3.16 -17.48
N PHE A 325 9.59 -3.21 -17.38
CA PHE A 325 10.41 -4.40 -17.46
C PHE A 325 11.13 -4.56 -16.11
N PHE A 326 10.59 -5.37 -15.24
CA PHE A 326 11.21 -5.64 -13.93
C PHE A 326 12.16 -6.82 -14.06
N THR A 327 13.46 -6.55 -14.01
CA THR A 327 14.52 -7.55 -14.08
C THR A 327 15.05 -7.85 -12.68
N PHE A 328 15.07 -9.12 -12.31
CA PHE A 328 15.49 -9.59 -10.99
C PHE A 328 16.20 -10.94 -11.11
N TYR A 329 16.95 -11.34 -10.10
CA TYR A 329 17.39 -12.73 -10.02
C TYR A 329 16.18 -13.64 -9.94
N SER A 330 16.11 -14.62 -10.84
CA SER A 330 14.95 -15.50 -10.96
C SER A 330 14.51 -16.10 -9.63
N MET A 331 15.47 -16.53 -8.80
CA MET A 331 15.21 -17.09 -7.47
C MET A 331 14.55 -16.09 -6.50
N PHE A 332 14.66 -14.79 -6.72
CA PHE A 332 14.16 -13.74 -5.81
C PHE A 332 12.87 -13.06 -6.27
N GLY A 333 12.26 -13.55 -7.35
CA GLY A 333 10.96 -13.10 -7.82
C GLY A 333 9.80 -13.70 -7.02
N PHE A 334 9.17 -14.72 -7.58
CA PHE A 334 7.99 -15.35 -6.95
C PHE A 334 8.22 -15.85 -5.52
N GLN A 335 9.43 -16.25 -5.16
CA GLN A 335 9.78 -16.72 -3.84
C GLN A 335 9.77 -15.62 -2.77
N ARG A 336 10.03 -14.37 -3.16
CA ARG A 336 10.06 -13.23 -2.23
C ARG A 336 8.84 -12.33 -2.31
N VAL A 337 8.29 -12.15 -3.53
CA VAL A 337 7.24 -11.16 -3.79
C VAL A 337 6.02 -11.76 -4.49
N GLY A 338 5.78 -13.04 -4.33
CA GLY A 338 4.69 -13.74 -4.97
C GLY A 338 3.30 -13.16 -4.66
N ASP A 339 3.04 -12.75 -3.42
CA ASP A 339 1.80 -12.09 -3.01
C ASP A 339 1.64 -10.69 -3.64
N LEU A 340 2.72 -9.95 -3.82
CA LEU A 340 2.68 -8.68 -4.55
C LEU A 340 2.48 -8.89 -6.06
N ILE A 341 2.99 -9.99 -6.64
CA ILE A 341 2.69 -10.37 -8.03
C ILE A 341 1.19 -10.70 -8.17
N TRP A 342 0.60 -11.37 -7.19
CA TRP A 342 -0.85 -11.54 -7.11
C TRP A 342 -1.58 -10.20 -7.09
N SER A 343 -1.13 -9.28 -6.25
CA SER A 343 -1.69 -7.93 -6.17
C SER A 343 -1.56 -7.16 -7.50
N ALA A 344 -0.43 -7.34 -8.20
CA ALA A 344 -0.23 -6.78 -9.54
C ALA A 344 -1.27 -7.32 -10.54
N ALA A 345 -1.51 -8.64 -10.51
CA ALA A 345 -2.50 -9.29 -11.35
C ALA A 345 -3.94 -8.82 -11.04
N ASP A 346 -4.31 -8.75 -9.76
CA ASP A 346 -5.61 -8.23 -9.31
C ASP A 346 -5.83 -6.77 -9.71
N SER A 347 -4.77 -5.97 -9.65
CA SER A 347 -4.77 -4.58 -10.10
C SER A 347 -4.73 -4.44 -11.63
N ARG A 348 -4.60 -5.56 -12.36
CA ARG A 348 -4.44 -5.60 -13.83
C ARG A 348 -3.23 -4.80 -14.30
N ALA A 349 -2.14 -4.85 -13.57
CA ALA A 349 -0.86 -4.32 -14.02
C ALA A 349 -0.41 -5.05 -15.30
N ARG A 350 0.23 -4.31 -16.20
CA ARG A 350 0.78 -4.84 -17.48
C ARG A 350 2.27 -4.60 -17.50
N GLY A 351 3.01 -5.55 -18.06
CA GLY A 351 4.47 -5.45 -18.17
C GLY A 351 5.14 -6.80 -18.10
N PHE A 352 6.46 -6.78 -18.04
CA PHE A 352 7.30 -7.96 -18.12
C PHE A 352 8.04 -8.20 -16.81
N LEU A 353 7.93 -9.42 -16.28
CA LEU A 353 8.69 -9.92 -15.13
C LEU A 353 9.83 -10.78 -15.68
N MET A 354 11.06 -10.29 -15.58
CA MET A 354 12.24 -10.85 -16.23
C MET A 354 13.14 -11.55 -15.20
N GLY A 355 12.97 -12.86 -15.03
CA GLY A 355 13.84 -13.68 -14.18
C GLY A 355 15.19 -13.92 -14.86
N ALA A 356 16.21 -13.15 -14.46
CA ALA A 356 17.55 -13.30 -14.97
C ALA A 356 18.37 -14.30 -14.15
N THR A 357 19.50 -14.75 -14.70
CA THR A 357 20.39 -15.76 -14.08
C THR A 357 19.64 -17.02 -13.62
N ALA A 358 18.57 -17.36 -14.36
CA ALA A 358 17.84 -18.59 -14.15
C ALA A 358 18.63 -19.77 -14.71
N GLY A 359 18.69 -20.84 -14.00
CA GLY A 359 19.31 -22.05 -14.49
C GLY A 359 20.31 -22.67 -13.51
N ARG A 360 20.41 -23.97 -13.56
CA ARG A 360 21.21 -24.75 -12.64
C ARG A 360 22.64 -24.99 -13.07
N THR A 361 22.93 -24.69 -14.34
CA THR A 361 24.20 -25.07 -14.99
C THR A 361 25.05 -23.90 -15.47
N THR A 362 24.49 -22.69 -15.47
CA THR A 362 25.14 -21.50 -16.02
C THR A 362 25.61 -20.48 -14.98
N LEU A 363 25.39 -20.78 -13.69
CA LEU A 363 25.69 -19.90 -12.57
C LEU A 363 27.08 -20.21 -11.99
N ALA A 364 28.13 -20.08 -12.81
CA ALA A 364 29.49 -20.29 -12.36
C ALA A 364 29.90 -19.20 -11.37
N GLY A 365 30.31 -19.59 -10.16
CA GLY A 365 30.76 -18.68 -9.11
C GLY A 365 29.66 -18.13 -8.21
N GLU A 366 28.39 -18.41 -8.48
CA GLU A 366 27.29 -18.03 -7.61
C GLU A 366 26.89 -19.16 -6.67
N GLY A 367 26.30 -18.82 -5.51
CA GLY A 367 25.91 -19.81 -4.52
C GLY A 367 24.57 -20.50 -4.81
N LEU A 368 24.23 -21.51 -4.01
CA LEU A 368 22.97 -22.27 -4.12
C LEU A 368 21.71 -21.40 -4.05
N GLN A 369 21.79 -20.25 -3.39
CA GLN A 369 20.66 -19.30 -3.30
C GLN A 369 20.20 -18.73 -4.64
N HIS A 370 21.01 -18.83 -5.68
CA HIS A 370 20.65 -18.37 -7.03
C HIS A 370 20.09 -19.48 -7.93
N LEU A 371 20.12 -20.74 -7.47
CA LEU A 371 19.60 -21.87 -8.26
C LEU A 371 18.08 -21.89 -8.24
N ASP A 372 17.47 -21.54 -9.34
CA ASP A 372 16.03 -21.55 -9.51
C ASP A 372 15.55 -22.79 -10.29
N GLY A 373 14.51 -23.40 -9.80
CA GLY A 373 13.80 -24.51 -10.41
C GLY A 373 12.31 -24.48 -10.07
N HIS A 374 11.83 -23.40 -9.46
CA HIS A 374 10.50 -23.30 -8.86
C HIS A 374 9.66 -22.16 -9.42
N SER A 375 10.25 -21.14 -10.05
CA SER A 375 9.54 -19.94 -10.49
C SER A 375 8.38 -20.25 -11.44
N HIS A 376 8.53 -21.17 -12.39
CA HIS A 376 7.44 -21.56 -13.29
C HIS A 376 6.29 -22.24 -12.55
N VAL A 377 6.59 -23.07 -11.53
CA VAL A 377 5.54 -23.69 -10.71
C VAL A 377 4.79 -22.63 -9.92
N LEU A 378 5.50 -21.66 -9.32
CA LEU A 378 4.87 -20.58 -8.56
C LEU A 378 4.10 -19.62 -9.46
N SER A 379 4.62 -19.29 -10.64
CA SER A 379 3.93 -18.41 -11.59
C SER A 379 2.63 -19.00 -12.10
N SER A 380 2.54 -20.34 -12.20
CA SER A 380 1.31 -21.02 -12.61
C SER A 380 0.14 -20.80 -11.64
N THR A 381 0.39 -20.33 -10.42
CA THR A 381 -0.65 -19.96 -9.45
C THR A 381 -1.27 -18.59 -9.74
N VAL A 382 -0.68 -17.79 -10.62
CA VAL A 382 -1.18 -16.46 -11.00
C VAL A 382 -1.77 -16.53 -12.42
N PRO A 383 -3.09 -16.66 -12.59
CA PRO A 383 -3.72 -16.94 -13.88
C PRO A 383 -3.45 -15.90 -14.97
N ALA A 384 -3.18 -14.65 -14.59
CA ALA A 384 -2.88 -13.57 -15.53
C ALA A 384 -1.40 -13.53 -15.97
N CYS A 385 -0.53 -14.34 -15.36
CA CYS A 385 0.89 -14.41 -15.70
C CYS A 385 1.14 -15.52 -16.73
N GLN A 386 1.56 -15.12 -17.93
CA GLN A 386 2.04 -16.07 -18.95
C GLN A 386 3.54 -16.28 -18.76
N SER A 387 3.97 -17.52 -18.59
CA SER A 387 5.34 -17.87 -18.28
C SER A 387 6.04 -18.50 -19.46
N TYR A 388 7.26 -18.04 -19.73
CA TYR A 388 8.11 -18.49 -20.82
C TYR A 388 9.53 -18.78 -20.31
N ASP A 389 10.25 -19.67 -20.99
CA ASP A 389 11.66 -19.99 -20.74
C ASP A 389 12.44 -19.99 -22.07
N PRO A 390 12.72 -18.79 -22.62
CA PRO A 390 13.37 -18.69 -23.93
C PRO A 390 14.82 -19.16 -23.88
N ALA A 391 15.18 -20.08 -24.77
CA ALA A 391 16.54 -20.55 -24.98
C ALA A 391 17.31 -19.75 -26.04
N PHE A 392 16.61 -19.10 -26.97
CA PHE A 392 17.20 -18.41 -28.11
C PHE A 392 16.78 -16.95 -28.20
N ALA A 393 17.63 -16.12 -28.81
CA ALA A 393 17.40 -14.69 -28.96
C ALA A 393 16.08 -14.37 -29.69
N TYR A 394 15.75 -15.11 -30.74
CA TYR A 394 14.53 -14.88 -31.50
C TYR A 394 13.25 -15.25 -30.70
N GLU A 395 13.34 -16.20 -29.78
CA GLU A 395 12.23 -16.55 -28.90
C GLU A 395 11.94 -15.41 -27.92
N LEU A 396 13.00 -14.86 -27.32
CA LEU A 396 12.85 -13.70 -26.43
C LEU A 396 12.25 -12.50 -27.17
N ALA A 397 12.73 -12.24 -28.40
CA ALA A 397 12.18 -11.15 -29.20
C ALA A 397 10.69 -11.37 -29.52
N ALA A 398 10.30 -12.59 -29.88
CA ALA A 398 8.90 -12.92 -30.17
C ALA A 398 8.01 -12.79 -28.93
N ILE A 399 8.50 -13.19 -27.75
CA ILE A 399 7.77 -13.05 -26.48
C ILE A 399 7.53 -11.56 -26.14
N VAL A 400 8.52 -10.72 -26.34
CA VAL A 400 8.40 -9.28 -26.03
C VAL A 400 7.53 -8.56 -27.07
N ASP A 401 7.56 -8.99 -28.34
CA ASP A 401 6.71 -8.44 -29.41
C ASP A 401 5.23 -8.79 -29.21
N ASP A 402 4.95 -10.02 -28.72
CA ASP A 402 3.58 -10.49 -28.46
C ASP A 402 2.95 -9.88 -27.19
N GLY A 403 3.76 -9.56 -26.18
CA GLY A 403 3.30 -9.07 -24.86
C GLY A 403 3.02 -7.59 -24.77
#